data_040587cc55671ebd1c28a8aa9ef895be
#
_entry.id   040587cc55671ebd1c28a8aa9ef895be
#
_cell.length_a   1.000
_cell.length_b   1.000
_cell.length_c   1.000
_cell.angle_alpha   90.00
_cell.angle_beta   90.00
_cell.angle_gamma   90.00
#
_symmetry.space_group_name_H-M   'P 1'
#
loop_
_entity.id
_entity.type
_entity.pdbx_description
1 polymer ?
#
loop_
_entity_poly.entity_id
_entity_poly.type
_entity_poly.pdbx_seq_one_letter_code
_entity_poly.pdbx_strand_id
1 'polypeptide(L)'
;MPKPCWINLEYLTAETWADGCHGMASPHPSLPLVKYFYFPGFSAATGGLLRERNLLAIRDAEIAECPRCETLEISLFCYDSAPVGELLDILAESPVAARLHVAPGQALAAVTAHFGGSGPWQRGKLSVLPFEFMPQEDFDRLLWRCDINFVRGEDSFVRAQWAGRAFVWQPYRQADEVHLHKLEAFLERYSIGLSARSAAAAVDLFRAWNSGQGLRPAWESFLAASPEIARHNRQWAAKLAGDPDLAGALVKFCASKV
;
A
#
# COMPACT_ATOMS: atom_id res chain seq x y z
N MET A 1 13.57 -9.49 -39.29
CA MET A 1 13.15 -8.62 -38.17
C MET A 1 13.41 -9.37 -36.86
N PRO A 2 13.87 -8.72 -35.81
CA PRO A 2 14.00 -9.38 -34.52
C PRO A 2 12.63 -9.89 -34.07
N LYS A 3 12.58 -11.05 -33.41
CA LYS A 3 11.33 -11.63 -32.87
C LYS A 3 10.84 -10.71 -31.74
N PRO A 4 9.54 -10.39 -31.68
CA PRO A 4 8.99 -9.63 -30.56
C PRO A 4 9.06 -10.46 -29.27
N CYS A 5 9.42 -9.82 -28.16
CA CYS A 5 9.27 -10.40 -26.85
C CYS A 5 7.82 -10.21 -26.38
N TRP A 6 7.09 -11.31 -26.18
CA TRP A 6 5.69 -11.27 -25.73
C TRP A 6 5.63 -11.50 -24.22
N ILE A 7 5.26 -10.46 -23.48
CA ILE A 7 5.15 -10.48 -22.01
C ILE A 7 3.67 -10.49 -21.61
N ASN A 8 3.32 -11.37 -20.69
CA ASN A 8 2.11 -11.27 -19.89
C ASN A 8 2.52 -10.71 -18.52
N LEU A 9 2.31 -9.40 -18.34
CA LEU A 9 2.55 -8.74 -17.08
C LEU A 9 1.38 -9.07 -16.15
N GLU A 10 1.69 -9.82 -15.10
CA GLU A 10 0.71 -10.31 -14.13
C GLU A 10 0.42 -9.27 -13.05
N TYR A 11 -0.60 -9.51 -12.25
CA TYR A 11 -0.91 -8.71 -11.08
C TYR A 11 0.16 -8.85 -10.00
N LEU A 12 0.31 -7.81 -9.20
CA LEU A 12 1.17 -7.82 -8.02
C LEU A 12 0.75 -8.93 -7.04
N THR A 13 1.72 -9.73 -6.61
CA THR A 13 1.48 -10.76 -5.60
C THR A 13 2.65 -10.90 -4.63
N ALA A 14 2.32 -11.26 -3.38
CA ALA A 14 3.27 -11.68 -2.36
C ALA A 14 3.28 -13.20 -2.17
N GLU A 15 2.46 -13.93 -2.92
CA GLU A 15 2.32 -15.39 -2.82
C GLU A 15 3.58 -16.10 -3.33
N THR A 16 4.02 -17.12 -2.61
CA THR A 16 5.30 -17.82 -2.90
C THR A 16 5.29 -18.61 -4.20
N TRP A 17 4.12 -19.04 -4.69
CA TRP A 17 4.03 -19.74 -5.97
C TRP A 17 4.48 -18.89 -7.17
N ALA A 18 4.34 -17.55 -7.07
CA ALA A 18 4.78 -16.64 -8.12
C ALA A 18 6.29 -16.70 -8.36
N ASP A 19 7.07 -16.98 -7.30
CA ASP A 19 8.53 -17.13 -7.40
C ASP A 19 8.91 -18.27 -8.38
N GLY A 20 8.14 -19.36 -8.41
CA GLY A 20 8.34 -20.49 -9.32
C GLY A 20 7.76 -20.29 -10.71
N CYS A 21 6.84 -19.35 -10.89
CA CYS A 21 6.16 -19.09 -12.16
C CYS A 21 6.74 -17.88 -12.92
N HIS A 22 7.54 -17.05 -12.27
CA HIS A 22 8.14 -15.87 -12.88
C HIS A 22 9.09 -16.25 -14.03
N GLY A 23 8.88 -15.64 -15.19
CA GLY A 23 9.68 -15.89 -16.39
C GLY A 23 9.36 -17.20 -17.11
N MET A 24 8.34 -17.95 -16.68
CA MET A 24 7.90 -19.16 -17.37
C MET A 24 7.48 -18.87 -18.80
N ALA A 25 7.93 -19.73 -19.71
CA ALA A 25 7.62 -19.66 -21.13
C ALA A 25 6.35 -20.42 -21.46
N SER A 26 5.50 -19.83 -22.29
CA SER A 26 4.30 -20.46 -22.87
C SER A 26 4.36 -20.33 -24.39
N PRO A 27 4.79 -21.37 -25.12
CA PRO A 27 4.81 -21.35 -26.57
C PRO A 27 3.40 -21.18 -27.16
N HIS A 28 3.27 -20.35 -28.19
CA HIS A 28 2.01 -20.26 -28.93
C HIS A 28 1.76 -21.54 -29.73
N PRO A 29 0.54 -22.10 -29.73
CA PRO A 29 0.27 -23.40 -30.34
C PRO A 29 0.50 -23.44 -31.87
N SER A 30 0.39 -22.34 -32.60
CA SER A 30 0.47 -22.27 -34.06
C SER A 30 1.40 -21.20 -34.63
N LEU A 31 1.89 -20.29 -33.81
CA LEU A 31 2.79 -19.20 -34.25
C LEU A 31 4.18 -19.38 -33.63
N PRO A 32 5.25 -18.92 -34.30
CA PRO A 32 6.61 -18.95 -33.77
C PRO A 32 6.85 -17.88 -32.67
N LEU A 33 5.90 -17.79 -31.73
CA LEU A 33 5.89 -16.81 -30.64
C LEU A 33 5.94 -17.55 -29.30
N VAL A 34 6.60 -16.94 -28.33
CA VAL A 34 6.65 -17.42 -26.96
C VAL A 34 6.20 -16.28 -26.04
N LYS A 35 5.18 -16.55 -25.23
CA LYS A 35 4.73 -15.67 -24.16
C LYS A 35 5.49 -16.00 -22.88
N TYR A 36 5.89 -14.98 -22.13
CA TYR A 36 6.51 -15.13 -20.82
C TYR A 36 5.62 -14.51 -19.75
N PHE A 37 5.38 -15.22 -18.67
CA PHE A 37 4.66 -14.70 -17.50
C PHE A 37 5.63 -13.91 -16.65
N TYR A 38 5.29 -12.65 -16.36
CA TYR A 38 6.15 -11.74 -15.61
C TYR A 38 5.40 -11.18 -14.40
N PHE A 39 5.84 -11.56 -13.20
CA PHE A 39 5.16 -11.23 -11.95
C PHE A 39 5.87 -10.07 -11.24
N PRO A 40 5.21 -8.91 -11.03
CA PRO A 40 5.62 -7.97 -9.99
C PRO A 40 5.49 -8.63 -8.62
N GLY A 41 6.40 -8.32 -7.68
CA GLY A 41 6.35 -8.97 -6.38
C GLY A 41 7.41 -8.48 -5.40
N PHE A 42 7.47 -9.14 -4.26
CA PHE A 42 8.23 -8.73 -3.07
C PHE A 42 9.47 -9.60 -2.81
N SER A 43 9.91 -10.36 -3.79
CA SER A 43 11.07 -11.24 -3.68
C SER A 43 12.05 -11.04 -4.82
N ALA A 44 13.32 -11.41 -4.61
CA ALA A 44 14.34 -11.39 -5.65
C ALA A 44 14.05 -12.37 -6.81
N ALA A 45 13.11 -13.33 -6.63
CA ALA A 45 12.66 -14.26 -7.65
C ALA A 45 11.54 -13.69 -8.55
N THR A 46 11.06 -12.48 -8.29
CA THR A 46 10.03 -11.77 -9.06
C THR A 46 10.59 -10.52 -9.74
N GLY A 47 9.77 -9.80 -10.50
CA GLY A 47 10.19 -8.59 -11.21
C GLY A 47 10.39 -7.35 -10.32
N GLY A 48 10.18 -7.46 -9.01
CA GLY A 48 10.24 -6.33 -8.09
C GLY A 48 9.02 -5.40 -8.19
N LEU A 49 9.14 -4.20 -7.65
CA LEU A 49 8.09 -3.20 -7.61
C LEU A 49 8.43 -1.99 -8.49
N LEU A 50 7.40 -1.34 -9.03
CA LEU A 50 7.56 -0.11 -9.79
C LEU A 50 8.13 1.00 -8.88
N ARG A 51 9.23 1.63 -9.31
CA ARG A 51 9.89 2.71 -8.58
C ARG A 51 10.65 3.62 -9.54
N GLU A 52 10.45 4.91 -9.43
CA GLU A 52 11.22 5.91 -10.14
C GLU A 52 12.65 6.00 -9.57
N ARG A 53 13.61 6.29 -10.42
CA ARG A 53 15.06 6.26 -10.08
C ARG A 53 15.41 7.08 -8.84
N ASN A 54 14.84 8.27 -8.69
CA ASN A 54 15.21 9.24 -7.63
C ASN A 54 14.16 9.33 -6.52
N LEU A 55 13.12 8.50 -6.53
CA LEU A 55 11.97 8.60 -5.63
C LEU A 55 12.40 8.65 -4.16
N LEU A 56 13.27 7.73 -3.73
CA LEU A 56 13.68 7.64 -2.33
C LEU A 56 14.55 8.80 -1.89
N ALA A 57 15.43 9.31 -2.77
CA ALA A 57 16.25 10.47 -2.47
C ALA A 57 15.40 11.74 -2.31
N ILE A 58 14.40 11.93 -3.17
CA ILE A 58 13.45 13.05 -3.08
C ILE A 58 12.64 12.93 -1.79
N ARG A 59 12.10 11.74 -1.51
CA ARG A 59 11.37 11.47 -0.26
C ARG A 59 12.18 11.82 0.97
N ASP A 60 13.42 11.35 1.06
CA ASP A 60 14.26 11.54 2.23
C ASP A 60 14.62 13.00 2.44
N ALA A 61 14.85 13.76 1.37
CA ALA A 61 15.06 15.20 1.42
C ALA A 61 13.81 15.94 1.94
N GLU A 62 12.63 15.64 1.40
CA GLU A 62 11.38 16.30 1.84
C GLU A 62 11.00 15.93 3.28
N ILE A 63 11.21 14.69 3.72
CA ILE A 63 10.95 14.30 5.11
C ILE A 63 11.90 15.00 6.08
N ALA A 64 13.15 15.21 5.70
CA ALA A 64 14.13 15.90 6.55
C ALA A 64 13.76 17.38 6.79
N GLU A 65 13.08 18.00 5.84
CA GLU A 65 12.63 19.41 5.93
C GLU A 65 11.27 19.56 6.64
N CYS A 66 10.54 18.46 6.85
CA CYS A 66 9.19 18.49 7.42
C CYS A 66 9.27 18.46 8.96
N PRO A 67 8.83 19.53 9.67
CA PRO A 67 8.77 19.52 11.12
C PRO A 67 7.76 18.46 11.59
N ARG A 68 8.10 17.73 12.65
CA ARG A 68 7.15 16.80 13.28
C ARG A 68 6.02 17.61 13.92
N CYS A 69 4.81 17.23 13.59
CA CYS A 69 3.60 17.79 14.19
C CYS A 69 3.13 16.89 15.35
N GLU A 70 2.50 17.48 16.37
CA GLU A 70 1.84 16.70 17.44
C GLU A 70 0.51 16.09 16.96
N THR A 71 0.00 16.53 15.80
CA THR A 71 -1.21 16.02 15.17
C THR A 71 -0.88 14.78 14.36
N LEU A 72 -1.65 13.72 14.56
CA LEU A 72 -1.57 12.47 13.78
C LEU A 72 -2.10 12.72 12.36
N GLU A 73 -1.24 12.69 11.37
CA GLU A 73 -1.59 12.88 9.96
C GLU A 73 -1.92 11.53 9.32
N ILE A 74 -3.10 11.43 8.71
CA ILE A 74 -3.60 10.17 8.12
C ILE A 74 -4.08 10.44 6.69
N SER A 75 -3.71 9.60 5.73
CA SER A 75 -4.32 9.59 4.41
C SER A 75 -5.35 8.47 4.30
N LEU A 76 -6.48 8.75 3.66
CA LEU A 76 -7.56 7.80 3.45
C LEU A 76 -7.89 7.67 1.96
N PHE A 77 -7.50 6.54 1.40
CA PHE A 77 -7.87 6.10 0.06
C PHE A 77 -8.31 4.64 0.13
N CYS A 78 -9.62 4.38 0.10
CA CYS A 78 -10.21 3.07 0.33
C CYS A 78 -11.35 2.76 -0.64
N TYR A 79 -11.77 1.50 -0.67
CA TYR A 79 -13.01 1.07 -1.30
C TYR A 79 -14.20 1.29 -0.36
N ASP A 80 -15.41 1.19 -0.90
CA ASP A 80 -16.68 1.40 -0.20
C ASP A 80 -16.97 0.40 0.92
N SER A 81 -16.33 -0.78 0.86
CA SER A 81 -16.45 -1.82 1.89
C SER A 81 -15.63 -1.56 3.16
N ALA A 82 -14.81 -0.50 3.18
CA ALA A 82 -14.00 -0.17 4.35
C ALA A 82 -14.86 0.39 5.50
N PRO A 83 -14.53 0.10 6.77
CA PRO A 83 -15.28 0.58 7.93
C PRO A 83 -14.96 2.04 8.27
N VAL A 84 -15.16 2.95 7.29
CA VAL A 84 -14.80 4.38 7.39
C VAL A 84 -15.52 5.05 8.55
N GLY A 85 -16.83 4.78 8.75
CA GLY A 85 -17.60 5.36 9.84
C GLY A 85 -17.00 5.05 11.21
N GLU A 86 -16.62 3.78 11.45
CA GLU A 86 -15.98 3.37 12.71
C GLU A 86 -14.61 4.06 12.90
N LEU A 87 -13.80 4.17 11.83
CA LEU A 87 -12.53 4.91 11.89
C LEU A 87 -12.75 6.38 12.30
N LEU A 88 -13.74 7.04 11.71
CA LEU A 88 -14.06 8.42 12.02
C LEU A 88 -14.49 8.61 13.47
N ASP A 89 -15.29 7.71 14.01
CA ASP A 89 -15.71 7.72 15.41
C ASP A 89 -14.52 7.49 16.35
N ILE A 90 -13.65 6.53 16.05
CA ILE A 90 -12.42 6.26 16.81
C ILE A 90 -11.53 7.51 16.86
N LEU A 91 -11.31 8.15 15.71
CA LEU A 91 -10.44 9.34 15.63
C LEU A 91 -11.07 10.56 16.33
N ALA A 92 -12.38 10.75 16.24
CA ALA A 92 -13.09 11.83 16.89
C ALA A 92 -13.08 11.72 18.43
N GLU A 93 -13.11 10.51 18.96
CA GLU A 93 -13.05 10.18 20.38
C GLU A 93 -11.63 10.14 20.94
N SER A 94 -10.62 10.16 20.08
CA SER A 94 -9.21 10.08 20.46
C SER A 94 -8.77 11.31 21.27
N PRO A 95 -7.95 11.12 22.34
CA PRO A 95 -7.30 12.22 23.04
C PRO A 95 -6.24 12.93 22.18
N VAL A 96 -5.71 12.26 21.15
CA VAL A 96 -4.72 12.80 20.21
C VAL A 96 -5.42 13.52 19.08
N ALA A 97 -4.95 14.72 18.74
CA ALA A 97 -5.45 15.43 17.56
C ALA A 97 -5.10 14.66 16.29
N ALA A 98 -6.05 14.53 15.37
CA ALA A 98 -5.85 13.85 14.11
C ALA A 98 -6.33 14.69 12.93
N ARG A 99 -5.61 14.59 11.82
CA ARG A 99 -6.01 15.17 10.54
C ARG A 99 -6.10 14.06 9.50
N LEU A 100 -7.28 13.91 8.93
CA LEU A 100 -7.59 12.89 7.94
C LEU A 100 -7.71 13.53 6.56
N HIS A 101 -6.76 13.23 5.68
CA HIS A 101 -6.78 13.62 4.27
C HIS A 101 -7.54 12.59 3.46
N VAL A 102 -8.66 12.99 2.85
CA VAL A 102 -9.61 12.08 2.21
C VAL A 102 -9.54 12.18 0.70
N ALA A 103 -9.23 11.08 0.05
CA ALA A 103 -9.20 10.97 -1.40
C ALA A 103 -10.60 11.08 -2.01
N PRO A 104 -10.72 11.67 -3.20
CA PRO A 104 -11.98 11.74 -3.94
C PRO A 104 -12.50 10.33 -4.29
N GLY A 105 -13.80 10.24 -4.60
CA GLY A 105 -14.47 8.98 -4.95
C GLY A 105 -15.04 8.24 -3.74
N GLN A 106 -14.80 6.94 -3.62
CA GLN A 106 -15.47 6.08 -2.63
C GLN A 106 -15.14 6.46 -1.18
N ALA A 107 -13.89 6.82 -0.88
CA ALA A 107 -13.51 7.29 0.45
C ALA A 107 -14.28 8.57 0.84
N LEU A 108 -14.32 9.56 -0.04
CA LEU A 108 -15.06 10.81 0.20
C LEU A 108 -16.57 10.55 0.32
N ALA A 109 -17.14 9.66 -0.51
CA ALA A 109 -18.54 9.29 -0.42
C ALA A 109 -18.91 8.67 0.94
N ALA A 110 -18.06 7.77 1.47
CA ALA A 110 -18.25 7.17 2.79
C ALA A 110 -18.15 8.21 3.92
N VAL A 111 -17.20 9.14 3.85
CA VAL A 111 -17.07 10.25 4.82
C VAL A 111 -18.28 11.18 4.76
N THR A 112 -18.72 11.55 3.56
CA THR A 112 -19.91 12.39 3.35
C THR A 112 -21.17 11.72 3.89
N ALA A 113 -21.31 10.41 3.71
CA ALA A 113 -22.43 9.66 4.26
C ALA A 113 -22.45 9.67 5.81
N HIS A 114 -21.27 9.69 6.45
CA HIS A 114 -21.14 9.72 7.90
C HIS A 114 -21.40 11.09 8.52
N PHE A 115 -20.84 12.17 7.94
CA PHE A 115 -20.94 13.52 8.48
C PHE A 115 -22.07 14.37 7.90
N GLY A 116 -22.49 14.08 6.68
CA GLY A 116 -23.34 14.96 5.87
C GLY A 116 -22.57 16.17 5.31
N GLY A 117 -23.12 16.82 4.30
CA GLY A 117 -22.54 18.02 3.68
C GLY A 117 -21.29 17.74 2.85
N SER A 118 -20.59 18.78 2.42
CA SER A 118 -19.47 18.70 1.47
C SER A 118 -18.08 18.82 2.09
N GLY A 119 -17.97 19.01 3.40
CA GLY A 119 -16.71 19.21 4.11
C GLY A 119 -16.08 20.62 3.89
N PRO A 120 -14.91 20.90 4.48
CA PRO A 120 -14.25 20.07 5.46
C PRO A 120 -15.06 19.88 6.75
N TRP A 121 -14.76 18.84 7.52
CA TRP A 121 -15.48 18.53 8.76
C TRP A 121 -14.57 18.60 9.99
N GLN A 122 -15.17 18.90 11.14
CA GLN A 122 -14.51 18.89 12.43
C GLN A 122 -15.39 18.16 13.45
N ARG A 123 -14.83 17.18 14.17
CA ARG A 123 -15.52 16.51 15.28
C ARG A 123 -14.53 16.18 16.39
N GLY A 124 -14.70 16.76 17.57
CA GLY A 124 -13.70 16.64 18.62
C GLY A 124 -12.34 17.17 18.18
N LYS A 125 -11.31 16.35 18.29
CA LYS A 125 -9.95 16.68 17.84
C LYS A 125 -9.64 16.15 16.43
N LEU A 126 -10.62 15.61 15.72
CA LEU A 126 -10.50 15.16 14.33
C LEU A 126 -10.85 16.27 13.37
N SER A 127 -9.93 16.62 12.48
CA SER A 127 -10.16 17.43 11.28
C SER A 127 -10.16 16.54 10.04
N VAL A 128 -11.17 16.65 9.18
CA VAL A 128 -11.29 15.85 7.96
C VAL A 128 -11.23 16.76 6.76
N LEU A 129 -10.25 16.57 5.92
CA LEU A 129 -9.88 17.43 4.80
C LEU A 129 -9.96 16.65 3.48
N PRO A 130 -11.02 16.82 2.70
CA PRO A 130 -11.05 16.33 1.34
C PRO A 130 -9.98 17.01 0.48
N PHE A 131 -9.40 16.25 -0.44
CA PHE A 131 -8.51 16.81 -1.46
C PHE A 131 -9.00 16.45 -2.87
N GLU A 132 -8.60 17.25 -3.85
CA GLU A 132 -8.90 17.03 -5.25
C GLU A 132 -7.96 15.99 -5.87
N PHE A 133 -8.29 15.48 -7.07
CA PHE A 133 -7.36 14.66 -7.84
C PHE A 133 -6.05 15.43 -8.06
N MET A 134 -4.95 14.77 -7.80
CA MET A 134 -3.63 15.36 -7.88
C MET A 134 -2.68 14.49 -8.71
N PRO A 135 -1.59 15.05 -9.26
CA PRO A 135 -0.53 14.29 -9.89
C PRO A 135 0.08 13.26 -8.94
N GLN A 136 0.64 12.18 -9.51
CA GLN A 136 1.24 11.10 -8.72
C GLN A 136 2.31 11.59 -7.74
N GLU A 137 3.13 12.54 -8.15
CA GLU A 137 4.19 13.12 -7.30
C GLU A 137 3.63 13.82 -6.06
N ASP A 138 2.50 14.51 -6.19
CA ASP A 138 1.85 15.19 -5.06
C ASP A 138 1.17 14.18 -4.12
N PHE A 139 0.62 13.09 -4.67
CA PHE A 139 0.11 11.98 -3.88
C PHE A 139 1.23 11.29 -3.09
N ASP A 140 2.39 11.08 -3.69
CA ASP A 140 3.56 10.55 -2.99
C ASP A 140 3.98 11.46 -1.83
N ARG A 141 4.04 12.77 -2.06
CA ARG A 141 4.34 13.75 -1.00
C ARG A 141 3.34 13.70 0.15
N LEU A 142 2.05 13.52 -0.17
CA LEU A 142 1.02 13.32 0.85
C LEU A 142 1.30 12.05 1.67
N LEU A 143 1.60 10.91 1.03
CA LEU A 143 1.93 9.67 1.73
C LEU A 143 3.19 9.81 2.62
N TRP A 144 4.19 10.59 2.19
CA TRP A 144 5.42 10.80 2.97
C TRP A 144 5.19 11.66 4.21
N ARG A 145 4.23 12.59 4.17
CA ARG A 145 3.88 13.48 5.28
C ARG A 145 2.95 12.83 6.29
N CYS A 146 2.10 11.92 5.86
CA CYS A 146 1.19 11.20 6.75
C CYS A 146 1.95 10.17 7.60
N ASP A 147 1.50 10.01 8.85
CA ASP A 147 2.02 9.00 9.77
C ASP A 147 1.46 7.62 9.45
N ILE A 148 0.18 7.57 9.00
CA ILE A 148 -0.51 6.34 8.65
C ILE A 148 -1.24 6.54 7.31
N ASN A 149 -1.07 5.59 6.39
CA ASN A 149 -1.65 5.64 5.06
C ASN A 149 -2.62 4.47 4.84
N PHE A 150 -3.92 4.74 4.72
CA PHE A 150 -4.87 3.76 4.24
C PHE A 150 -4.87 3.82 2.71
N VAL A 151 -4.50 2.71 2.08
CA VAL A 151 -4.33 2.60 0.62
C VAL A 151 -5.10 1.41 0.06
N ARG A 152 -5.42 1.45 -1.23
CA ARG A 152 -6.19 0.41 -1.92
C ARG A 152 -5.57 -0.02 -3.24
N GLY A 153 -6.02 -1.18 -3.74
CA GLY A 153 -5.59 -1.68 -5.04
C GLY A 153 -4.09 -1.99 -5.09
N GLU A 154 -3.45 -1.82 -6.22
CA GLU A 154 -2.04 -2.17 -6.39
C GLU A 154 -1.12 -0.94 -6.42
N ASP A 155 -1.47 0.10 -7.18
CA ASP A 155 -0.60 1.25 -7.38
C ASP A 155 -0.36 2.03 -6.09
N SER A 156 -1.41 2.50 -5.41
CA SER A 156 -1.25 3.21 -4.14
C SER A 156 -0.64 2.34 -3.03
N PHE A 157 -0.82 1.01 -3.10
CA PHE A 157 -0.16 0.06 -2.21
C PHE A 157 1.35 0.03 -2.45
N VAL A 158 1.81 -0.01 -3.70
CA VAL A 158 3.24 0.09 -4.04
C VAL A 158 3.80 1.45 -3.59
N ARG A 159 3.07 2.55 -3.79
CA ARG A 159 3.50 3.89 -3.35
C ARG A 159 3.65 3.97 -1.83
N ALA A 160 2.75 3.33 -1.07
CA ALA A 160 2.85 3.26 0.40
C ALA A 160 4.09 2.49 0.88
N GLN A 161 4.56 1.46 0.15
CA GLN A 161 5.82 0.78 0.46
C GLN A 161 6.98 1.79 0.42
N TRP A 162 7.03 2.62 -0.63
CA TRP A 162 8.09 3.61 -0.83
C TRP A 162 8.00 4.79 0.13
N ALA A 163 6.83 5.09 0.67
CA ALA A 163 6.69 6.13 1.68
C ALA A 163 7.47 5.81 2.97
N GLY A 164 7.67 4.54 3.30
CA GLY A 164 8.35 4.11 4.53
C GLY A 164 7.63 4.54 5.81
N ARG A 165 6.33 4.87 5.68
CA ARG A 165 5.39 5.22 6.76
C ARG A 165 4.52 4.02 7.10
N ALA A 166 3.83 4.07 8.23
CA ALA A 166 2.84 3.05 8.52
C ALA A 166 1.71 3.10 7.49
N PHE A 167 1.20 1.94 7.11
CA PHE A 167 0.10 1.87 6.15
C PHE A 167 -0.81 0.68 6.45
N VAL A 168 -2.03 0.73 5.89
CA VAL A 168 -3.01 -0.34 5.89
C VAL A 168 -3.51 -0.52 4.47
N TRP A 169 -3.43 -1.73 3.94
CA TRP A 169 -3.81 -2.03 2.57
C TRP A 169 -5.18 -2.68 2.48
N GLN A 170 -5.96 -2.21 1.52
CA GLN A 170 -7.21 -2.84 1.10
C GLN A 170 -7.07 -3.35 -0.33
N PRO A 171 -6.85 -4.66 -0.55
CA PRO A 171 -6.84 -5.23 -1.89
C PRO A 171 -8.21 -5.13 -2.56
N TYR A 172 -8.22 -5.11 -3.89
CA TYR A 172 -9.46 -5.11 -4.67
C TYR A 172 -10.25 -6.38 -4.38
N ARG A 173 -11.52 -6.22 -4.01
CA ARG A 173 -12.40 -7.33 -3.66
C ARG A 173 -12.65 -8.22 -4.88
N GLN A 174 -12.35 -9.50 -4.76
CA GLN A 174 -12.54 -10.51 -5.80
C GLN A 174 -13.51 -11.57 -5.30
N ALA A 175 -14.11 -12.32 -6.24
CA ALA A 175 -14.91 -13.50 -5.91
C ALA A 175 -14.05 -14.54 -5.15
N ASP A 176 -14.72 -15.42 -4.41
CA ASP A 176 -14.09 -16.52 -3.67
C ASP A 176 -12.99 -16.09 -2.67
N GLU A 177 -13.09 -14.85 -2.16
CA GLU A 177 -12.18 -14.28 -1.15
C GLU A 177 -10.68 -14.29 -1.52
N VAL A 178 -10.35 -14.41 -2.80
CA VAL A 178 -8.96 -14.45 -3.31
C VAL A 178 -8.15 -13.24 -2.83
N HIS A 179 -8.79 -12.08 -2.68
CA HIS A 179 -8.16 -10.88 -2.16
C HIS A 179 -7.67 -11.04 -0.71
N LEU A 180 -8.32 -11.87 0.12
CA LEU A 180 -7.88 -12.17 1.48
C LEU A 180 -6.64 -13.07 1.47
N HIS A 181 -6.57 -14.04 0.56
CA HIS A 181 -5.34 -14.84 0.39
C HIS A 181 -4.14 -13.98 0.00
N LYS A 182 -4.34 -13.00 -0.89
CA LYS A 182 -3.30 -12.02 -1.25
C LYS A 182 -2.88 -11.17 -0.05
N LEU A 183 -3.84 -10.75 0.77
CA LEU A 183 -3.58 -9.99 1.99
C LEU A 183 -2.74 -10.82 2.97
N GLU A 184 -3.13 -12.06 3.24
CA GLU A 184 -2.41 -12.93 4.17
C GLU A 184 -0.98 -13.22 3.68
N ALA A 185 -0.81 -13.55 2.41
CA ALA A 185 0.53 -13.77 1.83
C ALA A 185 1.43 -12.52 1.95
N PHE A 186 0.86 -11.32 1.82
CA PHE A 186 1.60 -10.09 2.07
C PHE A 186 1.95 -9.94 3.56
N LEU A 187 0.99 -10.16 4.47
CA LEU A 187 1.20 -10.00 5.91
C LEU A 187 2.25 -10.97 6.45
N GLU A 188 2.31 -12.19 5.95
CA GLU A 188 3.37 -13.14 6.29
C GLU A 188 4.77 -12.58 6.00
N ARG A 189 4.97 -11.99 4.81
CA ARG A 189 6.25 -11.39 4.43
C ARG A 189 6.55 -10.09 5.20
N TYR A 190 5.53 -9.25 5.36
CA TYR A 190 5.65 -7.95 6.02
C TYR A 190 5.95 -8.08 7.51
N SER A 191 5.42 -9.09 8.18
CA SER A 191 5.60 -9.29 9.62
C SER A 191 7.02 -9.74 10.01
N ILE A 192 7.84 -10.18 9.04
CA ILE A 192 9.21 -10.63 9.32
C ILE A 192 10.04 -9.46 9.86
N GLY A 193 10.57 -9.63 11.06
CA GLY A 193 11.42 -8.63 11.73
C GLY A 193 10.67 -7.73 12.73
N LEU A 194 9.35 -7.85 12.84
CA LEU A 194 8.58 -7.30 13.96
C LEU A 194 8.62 -8.23 15.17
N SER A 195 8.53 -7.66 16.38
CA SER A 195 8.23 -8.46 17.57
C SER A 195 6.85 -9.11 17.44
N ALA A 196 6.62 -10.22 18.13
CA ALA A 196 5.33 -10.93 18.08
C ALA A 196 4.13 -10.01 18.41
N ARG A 197 4.30 -9.09 19.36
CA ARG A 197 3.28 -8.11 19.74
C ARG A 197 2.98 -7.13 18.60
N SER A 198 4.02 -6.55 18.00
CA SER A 198 3.86 -5.54 16.94
C SER A 198 3.39 -6.19 15.65
N ALA A 199 3.81 -7.42 15.35
CA ALA A 199 3.31 -8.20 14.23
C ALA A 199 1.81 -8.47 14.37
N ALA A 200 1.36 -8.97 15.55
CA ALA A 200 -0.05 -9.18 15.82
C ALA A 200 -0.86 -7.88 15.66
N ALA A 201 -0.40 -6.78 16.27
CA ALA A 201 -1.07 -5.48 16.18
C ALA A 201 -1.21 -4.98 14.72
N ALA A 202 -0.18 -5.14 13.90
CA ALA A 202 -0.25 -4.79 12.48
C ALA A 202 -1.23 -5.70 11.73
N VAL A 203 -1.10 -7.02 11.88
CA VAL A 203 -1.96 -8.01 11.21
C VAL A 203 -3.43 -7.79 11.57
N ASP A 204 -3.74 -7.59 12.87
CA ASP A 204 -5.10 -7.38 13.33
C ASP A 204 -5.72 -6.10 12.75
N LEU A 205 -4.94 -5.01 12.61
CA LEU A 205 -5.44 -3.79 11.97
C LEU A 205 -5.75 -3.99 10.49
N PHE A 206 -4.86 -4.65 9.74
CA PHE A 206 -5.13 -4.96 8.33
C PHE A 206 -6.38 -5.84 8.16
N ARG A 207 -6.52 -6.89 8.99
CA ARG A 207 -7.70 -7.78 8.97
C ARG A 207 -8.97 -7.04 9.36
N ALA A 208 -8.95 -6.25 10.44
CA ALA A 208 -10.08 -5.47 10.88
C ALA A 208 -10.54 -4.47 9.81
N TRP A 209 -9.60 -3.80 9.14
CA TRP A 209 -9.90 -2.89 8.03
C TRP A 209 -10.57 -3.58 6.85
N ASN A 210 -10.16 -4.80 6.53
CA ASN A 210 -10.69 -5.55 5.39
C ASN A 210 -11.98 -6.32 5.69
N SER A 211 -12.18 -6.74 6.94
CA SER A 211 -13.40 -7.45 7.37
C SER A 211 -14.51 -6.52 7.86
N GLY A 212 -14.19 -5.29 8.26
CA GLY A 212 -15.12 -4.38 8.92
C GLY A 212 -15.48 -4.78 10.35
N GLN A 213 -14.64 -5.58 11.03
CA GLN A 213 -14.90 -6.06 12.38
C GLN A 213 -13.70 -5.85 13.30
N GLY A 214 -13.96 -5.35 14.52
CA GLY A 214 -12.93 -5.22 15.56
C GLY A 214 -11.91 -4.10 15.30
N LEU A 215 -12.28 -3.06 14.54
CA LEU A 215 -11.34 -1.99 14.18
C LEU A 215 -10.82 -1.24 15.40
N ARG A 216 -11.68 -0.92 16.39
CA ARG A 216 -11.27 -0.14 17.56
C ARG A 216 -10.15 -0.83 18.37
N PRO A 217 -10.29 -2.08 18.87
CA PRO A 217 -9.21 -2.73 19.62
C PRO A 217 -7.96 -2.95 18.76
N ALA A 218 -8.09 -3.21 17.46
CA ALA A 218 -6.96 -3.34 16.55
C ALA A 218 -6.23 -2.00 16.37
N TRP A 219 -6.95 -0.88 16.25
CA TRP A 219 -6.39 0.46 16.16
C TRP A 219 -5.61 0.84 17.42
N GLU A 220 -6.19 0.60 18.61
CA GLU A 220 -5.52 0.88 19.90
C GLU A 220 -4.23 0.08 20.05
N SER A 221 -4.25 -1.20 19.71
CA SER A 221 -3.08 -2.07 19.73
C SER A 221 -2.01 -1.60 18.76
N PHE A 222 -2.41 -1.19 17.56
CA PHE A 222 -1.52 -0.67 16.53
C PHE A 222 -0.86 0.65 16.95
N LEU A 223 -1.62 1.59 17.52
CA LEU A 223 -1.05 2.83 18.04
C LEU A 223 -0.04 2.59 19.15
N ALA A 224 -0.32 1.64 20.06
CA ALA A 224 0.60 1.26 21.12
C ALA A 224 1.92 0.67 20.57
N ALA A 225 1.88 0.00 19.40
CA ALA A 225 3.04 -0.57 18.70
C ALA A 225 3.67 0.38 17.68
N SER A 226 3.10 1.57 17.46
CA SER A 226 3.47 2.49 16.37
C SER A 226 4.96 2.85 16.29
N PRO A 227 5.75 3.01 17.39
CA PRO A 227 7.17 3.31 17.28
C PRO A 227 7.98 2.18 16.62
N GLU A 228 7.65 0.93 16.92
CA GLU A 228 8.30 -0.23 16.31
C GLU A 228 7.85 -0.40 14.85
N ILE A 229 6.56 -0.29 14.59
CA ILE A 229 5.97 -0.37 13.25
C ILE A 229 6.56 0.71 12.33
N ALA A 230 6.69 1.94 12.80
CA ALA A 230 7.29 3.03 12.02
C ALA A 230 8.77 2.78 11.67
N ARG A 231 9.55 2.21 12.60
CA ARG A 231 10.92 1.78 12.33
C ARG A 231 10.96 0.66 11.31
N HIS A 232 10.09 -0.34 11.49
CA HIS A 232 9.97 -1.47 10.58
C HIS A 232 9.64 -1.02 9.15
N ASN A 233 8.70 -0.12 8.96
CA ASN A 233 8.33 0.37 7.61
C ASN A 233 9.50 1.04 6.88
N ARG A 234 10.34 1.79 7.59
CA ARG A 234 11.57 2.35 6.99
C ARG A 234 12.55 1.26 6.56
N GLN A 235 12.74 0.24 7.40
CA GLN A 235 13.61 -0.91 7.10
C GLN A 235 13.04 -1.76 5.97
N TRP A 236 11.73 -1.95 5.94
CA TRP A 236 11.00 -2.63 4.88
C TRP A 236 11.18 -1.94 3.53
N ALA A 237 10.94 -0.62 3.47
CA ALA A 237 11.18 0.17 2.26
C ALA A 237 12.65 0.09 1.78
N ALA A 238 13.61 0.17 2.71
CA ALA A 238 15.03 0.03 2.39
C ALA A 238 15.38 -1.38 1.87
N LYS A 239 14.80 -2.43 2.44
CA LYS A 239 14.96 -3.81 1.96
C LYS A 239 14.45 -3.96 0.53
N LEU A 240 13.23 -3.50 0.26
CA LEU A 240 12.64 -3.54 -1.08
C LEU A 240 13.44 -2.70 -2.10
N ALA A 241 14.06 -1.62 -1.65
CA ALA A 241 14.91 -0.76 -2.48
C ALA A 241 16.21 -1.44 -2.93
N GLY A 242 16.65 -2.49 -2.23
CA GLY A 242 17.77 -3.32 -2.62
C GLY A 242 17.51 -4.18 -3.86
N ASP A 243 16.24 -4.47 -4.16
CA ASP A 243 15.85 -5.20 -5.35
C ASP A 243 15.75 -4.26 -6.58
N PRO A 244 15.92 -4.79 -7.80
CA PRO A 244 15.72 -4.03 -9.03
C PRO A 244 14.30 -3.45 -9.10
N ASP A 245 14.14 -2.26 -9.70
CA ASP A 245 12.82 -1.75 -10.05
C ASP A 245 12.19 -2.58 -11.18
N LEU A 246 10.86 -2.67 -11.17
CA LEU A 246 10.08 -3.47 -12.11
C LEU A 246 10.40 -3.12 -13.58
N ALA A 247 10.47 -1.83 -13.92
CA ALA A 247 10.68 -1.38 -15.29
C ALA A 247 12.08 -1.77 -15.79
N GLY A 248 13.11 -1.53 -14.98
CA GLY A 248 14.49 -1.90 -15.30
C GLY A 248 14.69 -3.42 -15.40
N ALA A 249 14.05 -4.17 -14.49
CA ALA A 249 14.08 -5.64 -14.52
C ALA A 249 13.38 -6.19 -15.77
N LEU A 250 12.22 -5.64 -16.14
CA LEU A 250 11.46 -6.05 -17.33
C LEU A 250 12.25 -5.77 -18.62
N VAL A 251 12.88 -4.60 -18.74
CA VAL A 251 13.72 -4.26 -19.91
C VAL A 251 14.87 -5.24 -20.05
N LYS A 252 15.58 -5.56 -18.95
CA LYS A 252 16.67 -6.55 -18.97
C LYS A 252 16.17 -7.95 -19.36
N PHE A 253 15.01 -8.35 -18.82
CA PHE A 253 14.39 -9.61 -19.17
C PHE A 253 14.07 -9.68 -20.67
N CYS A 254 13.39 -8.67 -21.24
CA CYS A 254 13.09 -8.61 -22.65
C CYS A 254 14.35 -8.68 -23.51
N ALA A 255 15.39 -7.91 -23.17
CA ALA A 255 16.67 -7.94 -23.90
C ALA A 255 17.36 -9.32 -23.86
N SER A 256 17.10 -10.15 -22.84
CA SER A 256 17.65 -11.52 -22.76
C SER A 256 16.90 -12.54 -23.63
N LYS A 257 15.74 -12.16 -24.21
CA LYS A 257 14.87 -13.06 -25.02
C LYS A 257 14.92 -12.73 -26.52
N VAL A 258 15.60 -11.69 -26.91
CA VAL A 258 15.86 -11.23 -28.29
C VAL A 258 17.33 -11.49 -28.68
#